data_ad5fd0c27c61247f04547bea99e23646
#
_entry.id   ad5fd0c27c61247f04547bea99e23646
#
_cell.length_a   1.000
_cell.length_b   1.000
_cell.length_c   1.000
_cell.angle_alpha   90.00
_cell.angle_beta   90.00
_cell.angle_gamma   90.00
#
_symmetry.space_group_name_H-M   'P 1'
#
loop_
_entity.id
_entity.type
_entity.pdbx_description
1 polymer ?
#
loop_
_entity_poly.entity_id
_entity_poly.type
_entity_poly.pdbx_seq_one_letter_code
_entity_poly.pdbx_strand_id
1 'polypeptide(L)'
;MHINNNEEIRSLFLNIHNLPFLKTNNLFGQDHNNKIKNLILAYEKNNPVGMESNVKAWSSSYQTHKETDVFSGYLSCISGFSQNIYNNMFSVNQELSVSDFWVSHYKKGDYTKKHNHGSSFNGNVISGCYYVHVEEGASPIIFEGEEPIYPENDTLIIFSSFLYHEVPPTDAERIVMSFNLIQNNIPNHNPDHIKKMENILKSV
;
A
#
# COMPACT_ATOMS: atom_id res chain seq x y z
N MET A 1 -7.93 -7.91 18.27
CA MET A 1 -8.51 -6.68 17.71
C MET A 1 -9.62 -7.11 16.78
N HIS A 2 -10.91 -6.95 17.15
CA HIS A 2 -12.01 -7.28 16.26
C HIS A 2 -12.19 -6.11 15.28
N ILE A 3 -11.90 -6.34 14.01
CA ILE A 3 -12.38 -5.46 12.96
C ILE A 3 -13.90 -5.53 13.04
N ASN A 4 -14.57 -4.42 13.28
CA ASN A 4 -16.02 -4.35 13.27
C ASN A 4 -16.51 -4.78 11.88
N ASN A 5 -16.98 -6.03 11.78
CA ASN A 5 -17.47 -6.64 10.55
C ASN A 5 -18.85 -6.13 10.14
N ASN A 6 -19.37 -5.12 10.81
CA ASN A 6 -20.72 -4.65 10.55
C ASN A 6 -20.70 -3.24 9.98
N GLU A 7 -21.11 -3.19 8.77
CA GLU A 7 -21.89 -2.20 8.07
C GLU A 7 -21.22 -1.25 7.10
N GLU A 8 -19.97 -1.09 6.88
CA GLU A 8 -19.55 -0.25 5.75
C GLU A 8 -18.08 -0.44 5.31
N ILE A 9 -17.63 -1.68 5.21
CA ILE A 9 -16.53 -1.90 4.27
C ILE A 9 -17.16 -1.84 2.87
N ARG A 10 -17.37 -0.64 2.35
CA ARG A 10 -17.66 -0.45 0.94
C ARG A 10 -16.36 -0.66 0.19
N SER A 11 -16.06 -1.93 -0.09
CA SER A 11 -15.04 -2.26 -1.06
C SER A 11 -15.57 -1.85 -2.44
N LEU A 12 -15.08 -0.72 -2.95
CA LEU A 12 -15.23 -0.38 -4.35
C LEU A 12 -14.16 -1.14 -5.12
N PHE A 13 -14.58 -2.21 -5.81
CA PHE A 13 -13.75 -2.82 -6.84
C PHE A 13 -13.71 -1.85 -8.01
N LEU A 14 -12.56 -1.22 -8.22
CA LEU A 14 -12.29 -0.47 -9.41
C LEU A 14 -11.50 -1.39 -10.36
N ASN A 15 -11.97 -1.52 -11.58
CA ASN A 15 -11.22 -2.22 -12.62
C ASN A 15 -10.26 -1.22 -13.25
N ILE A 16 -8.97 -1.38 -12.99
CA ILE A 16 -7.92 -0.63 -13.64
C ILE A 16 -7.32 -1.55 -14.69
N HIS A 17 -7.51 -1.24 -15.98
CA HIS A 17 -7.10 -2.12 -17.08
C HIS A 17 -7.51 -3.58 -16.83
N ASN A 18 -8.76 -3.80 -16.33
CA ASN A 18 -9.25 -5.12 -15.92
C ASN A 18 -8.43 -5.79 -14.81
N LEU A 19 -7.48 -5.11 -14.16
CA LEU A 19 -6.87 -5.54 -12.92
C LEU A 19 -7.70 -5.01 -11.76
N PRO A 20 -8.22 -5.88 -10.89
CA PRO A 20 -8.97 -5.42 -9.75
C PRO A 20 -8.04 -4.65 -8.80
N PHE A 21 -8.50 -3.48 -8.46
CA PHE A 21 -7.90 -2.64 -7.46
C PHE A 21 -8.96 -2.42 -6.38
N LEU A 22 -8.55 -2.52 -5.13
CA LEU A 22 -9.47 -2.39 -4.00
C LEU A 22 -9.17 -1.12 -3.23
N LYS A 23 -10.19 -0.28 -3.07
CA LYS A 23 -10.22 0.82 -2.09
C LYS A 23 -11.20 0.46 -0.99
N THR A 24 -10.79 0.52 0.28
CA THR A 24 -11.65 0.34 1.45
C THR A 24 -11.50 1.52 2.38
N ASN A 25 -12.61 2.02 2.91
CA ASN A 25 -12.66 3.13 3.84
C ASN A 25 -13.00 2.64 5.26
N ASN A 26 -12.67 3.43 6.28
CA ASN A 26 -12.99 3.16 7.68
C ASN A 26 -12.43 1.82 8.19
N LEU A 27 -11.17 1.53 7.87
CA LEU A 27 -10.54 0.26 8.22
C LEU A 27 -10.34 0.09 9.73
N PHE A 28 -9.90 1.14 10.41
CA PHE A 28 -9.58 1.11 11.85
C PHE A 28 -10.47 2.01 12.69
N GLY A 29 -11.09 3.03 12.09
CA GLY A 29 -11.84 4.09 12.78
C GLY A 29 -10.94 5.20 13.32
N GLN A 30 -11.54 6.37 13.56
CA GLN A 30 -10.87 7.64 13.84
C GLN A 30 -9.90 7.57 15.02
N ASP A 31 -10.27 6.91 16.12
CA ASP A 31 -9.42 6.85 17.32
C ASP A 31 -8.11 6.08 17.07
N HIS A 32 -8.19 4.96 16.36
CA HIS A 32 -7.02 4.19 15.98
C HIS A 32 -6.17 4.93 14.96
N ASN A 33 -6.81 5.58 14.00
CA ASN A 33 -6.13 6.36 12.98
C ASN A 33 -5.31 7.51 13.61
N ASN A 34 -5.88 8.22 14.59
CA ASN A 34 -5.17 9.25 15.36
C ASN A 34 -3.97 8.67 16.14
N LYS A 35 -4.11 7.47 16.71
CA LYS A 35 -2.99 6.80 17.38
C LYS A 35 -1.87 6.46 16.41
N ILE A 36 -2.19 5.93 15.23
CA ILE A 36 -1.20 5.62 14.18
C ILE A 36 -0.49 6.91 13.76
N LYS A 37 -1.24 8.00 13.50
CA LYS A 37 -0.64 9.30 13.16
C LYS A 37 0.38 9.74 14.21
N ASN A 38 0.02 9.72 15.49
CA ASN A 38 0.90 10.12 16.57
C ASN A 38 2.16 9.24 16.68
N LEU A 39 2.03 7.93 16.45
CA LEU A 39 3.16 7.00 16.42
C LEU A 39 4.12 7.34 15.28
N ILE A 40 3.60 7.63 14.08
CA ILE A 40 4.43 7.98 12.91
C ILE A 40 5.16 9.30 13.15
N LEU A 41 4.48 10.32 13.66
CA LEU A 41 5.11 11.62 13.96
C LEU A 41 6.19 11.49 15.04
N ALA A 42 5.97 10.67 16.06
CA ALA A 42 6.97 10.38 17.07
C ALA A 42 8.18 9.61 16.48
N TYR A 43 7.92 8.66 15.58
CA TYR A 43 8.97 7.90 14.90
C TYR A 43 9.80 8.83 13.97
N GLU A 44 9.17 9.69 13.17
CA GLU A 44 9.84 10.70 12.34
C GLU A 44 10.74 11.63 13.19
N LYS A 45 10.21 12.12 14.30
CA LYS A 45 10.96 12.98 15.22
C LYS A 45 12.24 12.32 15.75
N ASN A 46 12.20 11.04 16.01
CA ASN A 46 13.35 10.27 16.50
C ASN A 46 14.28 9.80 15.35
N ASN A 47 13.80 9.81 14.11
CA ASN A 47 14.51 9.44 12.90
C ASN A 47 14.38 10.54 11.83
N PRO A 48 14.94 11.74 12.08
CA PRO A 48 14.67 12.91 11.23
C PRO A 48 15.27 12.83 9.83
N VAL A 49 16.26 11.97 9.63
CA VAL A 49 16.85 11.72 8.31
C VAL A 49 16.05 10.63 7.62
N GLY A 50 15.23 11.02 6.65
CA GLY A 50 14.48 10.08 5.82
C GLY A 50 15.37 9.36 4.80
N MET A 51 14.86 8.29 4.26
CA MET A 51 15.53 7.53 3.21
C MET A 51 15.43 8.26 1.87
N GLU A 52 16.54 8.36 1.13
CA GLU A 52 16.51 8.82 -0.26
C GLU A 52 15.97 7.74 -1.18
N SER A 53 14.95 8.09 -1.97
CA SER A 53 14.30 7.18 -2.92
C SER A 53 13.64 7.93 -4.08
N ASN A 54 12.72 7.27 -4.78
CA ASN A 54 11.82 7.91 -5.75
C ASN A 54 10.75 8.81 -5.09
N VAL A 55 10.67 8.79 -3.76
CA VAL A 55 9.78 9.62 -2.94
C VAL A 55 10.55 10.86 -2.47
N LYS A 56 10.05 12.06 -2.81
CA LYS A 56 10.48 13.32 -2.22
C LYS A 56 9.54 13.67 -1.09
N ALA A 57 9.73 13.02 0.02
CA ALA A 57 9.05 13.26 1.30
C ALA A 57 9.93 12.63 2.39
N TRP A 58 9.68 12.94 3.65
CA TRP A 58 10.27 12.10 4.69
C TRP A 58 9.71 10.68 4.55
N SER A 59 10.60 9.70 4.53
CA SER A 59 10.22 8.28 4.44
C SER A 59 11.12 7.45 5.35
N SER A 60 10.53 6.51 6.08
CA SER A 60 11.31 5.55 6.85
C SER A 60 11.98 4.51 5.93
N SER A 61 12.84 3.68 6.50
CA SER A 61 13.42 2.53 5.81
C SER A 61 12.34 1.60 5.25
N TYR A 62 12.56 0.98 4.08
CA TYR A 62 11.71 -0.09 3.54
C TYR A 62 11.65 -1.32 4.45
N GLN A 63 12.61 -1.45 5.38
CA GLN A 63 12.67 -2.55 6.33
C GLN A 63 12.20 -2.13 7.74
N THR A 64 11.42 -1.06 7.86
CA THR A 64 10.93 -0.54 9.15
C THR A 64 10.28 -1.62 10.02
N HIS A 65 9.60 -2.60 9.41
CA HIS A 65 8.99 -3.73 10.12
C HIS A 65 10.00 -4.68 10.79
N LYS A 66 11.27 -4.64 10.38
CA LYS A 66 12.37 -5.40 10.99
C LYS A 66 13.16 -4.57 11.99
N GLU A 67 13.05 -3.26 11.92
CA GLU A 67 13.80 -2.31 12.76
C GLU A 67 13.02 -1.93 14.02
N THR A 68 11.68 -2.02 13.99
CA THR A 68 10.82 -1.65 15.11
C THR A 68 9.50 -2.41 15.11
N ASP A 69 9.00 -2.73 16.32
CA ASP A 69 7.69 -3.36 16.52
C ASP A 69 6.53 -2.36 16.68
N VAL A 70 6.84 -1.05 16.66
CA VAL A 70 5.86 0.01 16.92
C VAL A 70 4.63 -0.09 16.02
N PHE A 71 4.80 -0.54 14.78
CA PHE A 71 3.73 -0.65 13.78
C PHE A 71 3.20 -2.08 13.60
N SER A 72 3.76 -3.08 14.29
CA SER A 72 3.53 -4.51 14.04
C SER A 72 2.05 -4.90 14.05
N GLY A 73 1.28 -4.43 15.03
CA GLY A 73 -0.15 -4.73 15.14
C GLY A 73 -0.98 -4.19 13.97
N TYR A 74 -0.71 -2.97 13.54
CA TYR A 74 -1.39 -2.36 12.39
C TYR A 74 -0.97 -3.00 11.09
N LEU A 75 0.33 -3.23 10.91
CA LEU A 75 0.86 -3.91 9.73
C LEU A 75 0.29 -5.32 9.58
N SER A 76 0.19 -6.07 10.68
CA SER A 76 -0.43 -7.40 10.68
C SER A 76 -1.89 -7.36 10.25
N CYS A 77 -2.66 -6.34 10.68
CA CYS A 77 -4.06 -6.18 10.26
C CYS A 77 -4.17 -5.88 8.76
N ILE A 78 -3.43 -4.88 8.25
CA ILE A 78 -3.52 -4.49 6.84
C ILE A 78 -2.98 -5.58 5.90
N SER A 79 -1.89 -6.24 6.26
CA SER A 79 -1.33 -7.33 5.45
C SER A 79 -2.22 -8.56 5.44
N GLY A 80 -2.77 -8.96 6.59
CA GLY A 80 -3.72 -10.07 6.68
C GLY A 80 -5.00 -9.82 5.91
N PHE A 81 -5.54 -8.59 5.97
CA PHE A 81 -6.68 -8.18 5.15
C PHE A 81 -6.35 -8.26 3.66
N SER A 82 -5.19 -7.73 3.25
CA SER A 82 -4.73 -7.75 1.86
C SER A 82 -4.54 -9.17 1.32
N GLN A 83 -3.97 -10.07 2.13
CA GLN A 83 -3.84 -11.49 1.79
C GLN A 83 -5.22 -12.15 1.57
N ASN A 84 -6.20 -11.90 2.44
CA ASN A 84 -7.54 -12.44 2.30
C ASN A 84 -8.21 -11.97 1.01
N ILE A 85 -8.05 -10.69 0.66
CA ILE A 85 -8.55 -10.14 -0.61
C ILE A 85 -7.88 -10.85 -1.79
N TYR A 86 -6.55 -10.94 -1.78
CA TYR A 86 -5.80 -11.64 -2.83
C TYR A 86 -6.28 -13.07 -3.02
N ASN A 87 -6.39 -13.82 -1.93
CA ASN A 87 -6.81 -15.21 -1.98
C ASN A 87 -8.24 -15.38 -2.53
N ASN A 88 -9.15 -14.51 -2.12
CA ASN A 88 -10.54 -14.52 -2.61
C ASN A 88 -10.63 -14.17 -4.10
N MET A 89 -9.90 -13.13 -4.53
CA MET A 89 -9.93 -12.66 -5.92
C MET A 89 -9.38 -13.69 -6.90
N PHE A 90 -8.31 -14.38 -6.53
CA PHE A 90 -7.66 -15.36 -7.39
C PHE A 90 -8.10 -16.80 -7.12
N SER A 91 -9.03 -16.99 -6.17
CA SER A 91 -9.49 -18.33 -5.75
C SER A 91 -8.32 -19.25 -5.38
N VAL A 92 -7.35 -18.71 -4.65
CA VAL A 92 -6.15 -19.41 -4.18
C VAL A 92 -6.09 -19.42 -2.66
N ASN A 93 -5.23 -20.25 -2.10
CA ASN A 93 -4.89 -20.25 -0.68
C ASN A 93 -3.39 -20.10 -0.55
N GLN A 94 -2.92 -18.87 -0.72
CA GLN A 94 -1.50 -18.52 -0.66
C GLN A 94 -1.18 -17.81 0.65
N GLU A 95 -0.05 -18.15 1.24
CA GLU A 95 0.54 -17.39 2.32
C GLU A 95 1.43 -16.30 1.75
N LEU A 96 1.12 -15.06 2.12
CA LEU A 96 1.90 -13.88 1.75
C LEU A 96 2.63 -13.34 2.98
N SER A 97 3.88 -12.92 2.79
CA SER A 97 4.66 -12.24 3.81
C SER A 97 4.93 -10.79 3.42
N VAL A 98 5.11 -9.94 4.40
CA VAL A 98 5.58 -8.57 4.19
C VAL A 98 7.04 -8.61 3.74
N SER A 99 7.32 -8.16 2.52
CA SER A 99 8.69 -7.97 2.02
C SER A 99 9.24 -6.60 2.41
N ASP A 100 8.42 -5.58 2.28
CA ASP A 100 8.76 -4.21 2.59
C ASP A 100 7.59 -3.53 3.32
N PHE A 101 7.95 -2.65 4.24
CA PHE A 101 7.02 -1.78 4.93
C PHE A 101 7.73 -0.48 5.29
N TRP A 102 7.10 0.64 4.95
CA TRP A 102 7.60 1.96 5.28
C TRP A 102 6.45 2.94 5.55
N VAL A 103 6.78 4.03 6.21
CA VAL A 103 5.87 5.15 6.44
C VAL A 103 6.43 6.38 5.74
N SER A 104 5.56 7.20 5.17
CA SER A 104 5.95 8.44 4.49
C SER A 104 5.08 9.60 4.97
N HIS A 105 5.73 10.74 5.19
CA HIS A 105 5.08 11.98 5.57
C HIS A 105 5.37 13.04 4.51
N TYR A 106 4.35 13.34 3.71
CA TYR A 106 4.39 14.34 2.64
C TYR A 106 3.97 15.70 3.18
N LYS A 107 4.74 16.70 2.83
CA LYS A 107 4.47 18.12 3.06
C LYS A 107 4.31 18.83 1.72
N LYS A 108 3.86 20.08 1.73
CA LYS A 108 3.68 20.86 0.51
C LYS A 108 4.91 20.80 -0.41
N GLY A 109 4.68 20.44 -1.67
CA GLY A 109 5.69 20.27 -2.72
C GLY A 109 6.32 18.88 -2.78
N ASP A 110 6.03 17.99 -1.85
CA ASP A 110 6.50 16.61 -1.89
C ASP A 110 5.72 15.78 -2.91
N TYR A 111 6.40 14.78 -3.50
CA TYR A 111 5.86 13.96 -4.58
C TYR A 111 6.47 12.55 -4.56
N THR A 112 5.89 11.66 -5.35
CA THR A 112 6.50 10.36 -5.68
C THR A 112 6.59 10.23 -7.20
N LYS A 113 7.79 9.94 -7.71
CA LYS A 113 8.01 9.69 -9.14
C LYS A 113 7.31 8.42 -9.58
N LYS A 114 6.90 8.37 -10.85
CA LYS A 114 6.29 7.18 -11.47
C LYS A 114 7.20 5.96 -11.31
N HIS A 115 6.63 4.88 -10.75
CA HIS A 115 7.32 3.61 -10.49
C HIS A 115 6.32 2.48 -10.31
N ASN A 116 6.82 1.26 -10.21
CA ASN A 116 6.10 0.08 -9.73
C ASN A 116 6.96 -0.66 -8.70
N HIS A 117 6.42 -1.69 -8.07
CA HIS A 117 7.11 -2.53 -7.09
C HIS A 117 7.33 -3.95 -7.57
N GLY A 118 6.80 -4.28 -8.75
CA GLY A 118 6.95 -5.61 -9.35
C GLY A 118 8.26 -5.72 -10.11
N SER A 119 9.06 -6.72 -9.75
CA SER A 119 10.16 -7.16 -10.59
C SER A 119 10.23 -8.68 -10.54
N SER A 120 10.76 -9.27 -11.61
CA SER A 120 11.00 -10.72 -11.65
C SER A 120 12.00 -11.20 -10.57
N PHE A 121 12.66 -10.27 -9.88
CA PHE A 121 13.68 -10.57 -8.88
C PHE A 121 13.18 -10.48 -7.45
N ASN A 122 12.20 -9.62 -7.14
CA ASN A 122 11.73 -9.42 -5.76
C ASN A 122 10.49 -10.23 -5.38
N GLY A 123 9.75 -10.78 -6.37
CA GLY A 123 8.60 -11.64 -6.12
C GLY A 123 7.37 -10.94 -5.50
N ASN A 124 7.38 -9.61 -5.41
CA ASN A 124 6.23 -8.87 -4.90
C ASN A 124 5.01 -9.10 -5.78
N VAL A 125 3.86 -9.39 -5.16
CA VAL A 125 2.61 -9.67 -5.87
C VAL A 125 1.55 -8.61 -5.59
N ILE A 126 1.50 -8.09 -4.37
CA ILE A 126 0.59 -7.03 -3.93
C ILE A 126 1.40 -5.88 -3.33
N SER A 127 0.99 -4.68 -3.64
CA SER A 127 1.36 -3.45 -2.96
C SER A 127 0.14 -2.80 -2.33
N GLY A 128 0.33 -2.02 -1.29
CA GLY A 128 -0.75 -1.29 -0.66
C GLY A 128 -0.30 0.00 -0.01
N CYS A 129 -1.25 0.92 0.09
CA CYS A 129 -1.11 2.21 0.76
C CYS A 129 -2.27 2.39 1.74
N TYR A 130 -1.97 2.54 3.02
CA TYR A 130 -2.95 2.94 4.03
C TYR A 130 -2.77 4.42 4.37
N TYR A 131 -3.81 5.21 4.13
CA TYR A 131 -3.82 6.66 4.36
C TYR A 131 -4.22 6.97 5.81
N VAL A 132 -3.22 7.28 6.60
CA VAL A 132 -3.37 7.57 8.05
C VAL A 132 -3.90 8.97 8.27
N HIS A 133 -3.39 9.95 7.53
CA HIS A 133 -3.78 11.35 7.61
C HIS A 133 -3.73 11.98 6.23
N VAL A 134 -4.77 12.73 5.92
CA VAL A 134 -4.92 13.44 4.65
C VAL A 134 -5.62 14.76 4.94
N GLU A 135 -4.96 15.86 4.60
CA GLU A 135 -5.58 17.19 4.59
C GLU A 135 -6.27 17.46 3.26
N GLU A 136 -7.23 18.37 3.28
CA GLU A 136 -7.88 18.86 2.07
C GLU A 136 -6.84 19.48 1.11
N GLY A 137 -6.87 19.09 -0.16
CA GLY A 137 -5.89 19.50 -1.17
C GLY A 137 -4.68 18.56 -1.31
N ALA A 138 -4.64 17.47 -0.55
CA ALA A 138 -3.60 16.45 -0.75
C ALA A 138 -3.72 15.78 -2.13
N SER A 139 -2.58 15.62 -2.80
CA SER A 139 -2.52 15.06 -4.15
C SER A 139 -2.97 13.61 -4.23
N PRO A 140 -3.61 13.22 -5.36
CA PRO A 140 -4.06 11.85 -5.58
C PRO A 140 -2.88 10.89 -5.80
N ILE A 141 -3.17 9.60 -5.69
CA ILE A 141 -2.37 8.58 -6.37
C ILE A 141 -2.94 8.41 -7.79
N ILE A 142 -2.04 8.35 -8.77
CA ILE A 142 -2.40 8.18 -10.18
C ILE A 142 -1.77 6.89 -10.67
N PHE A 143 -2.60 5.94 -11.08
CA PHE A 143 -2.15 4.74 -11.76
C PHE A 143 -2.09 4.97 -13.27
N GLU A 144 -1.17 4.29 -13.96
CA GLU A 144 -0.96 4.47 -15.39
C GLU A 144 -2.23 4.17 -16.19
N GLY A 145 -2.69 5.19 -16.94
CA GLY A 145 -3.88 5.08 -17.79
C GLY A 145 -5.21 5.25 -17.07
N GLU A 146 -5.20 5.61 -15.78
CA GLU A 146 -6.40 5.72 -14.96
C GLU A 146 -6.66 7.13 -14.43
N GLU A 147 -7.90 7.37 -14.03
CA GLU A 147 -8.28 8.60 -13.35
C GLU A 147 -7.61 8.73 -11.98
N PRO A 148 -7.28 9.95 -11.54
CA PRO A 148 -6.68 10.19 -10.24
C PRO A 148 -7.57 9.72 -9.08
N ILE A 149 -6.98 9.00 -8.12
CA ILE A 149 -7.68 8.57 -6.92
C ILE A 149 -7.27 9.47 -5.76
N TYR A 150 -8.21 10.28 -5.30
CA TYR A 150 -7.99 11.17 -4.17
C TYR A 150 -8.01 10.37 -2.86
N PRO A 151 -6.99 10.56 -2.01
CA PRO A 151 -6.91 9.87 -0.74
C PRO A 151 -7.94 10.41 0.25
N GLU A 152 -8.35 9.55 1.17
CA GLU A 152 -9.20 9.87 2.31
C GLU A 152 -8.59 9.27 3.58
N ASN A 153 -8.87 9.87 4.73
CA ASN A 153 -8.42 9.32 6.01
C ASN A 153 -8.97 7.91 6.23
N ASP A 154 -8.18 7.06 6.87
CA ASP A 154 -8.55 5.68 7.21
C ASP A 154 -8.93 4.84 5.99
N THR A 155 -8.23 5.05 4.88
CA THR A 155 -8.44 4.35 3.62
C THR A 155 -7.26 3.46 3.29
N LEU A 156 -7.54 2.22 2.90
CA LEU A 156 -6.55 1.29 2.36
C LEU A 156 -6.79 1.11 0.85
N ILE A 157 -5.74 1.27 0.07
CA ILE A 157 -5.71 0.94 -1.35
C ILE A 157 -4.76 -0.24 -1.55
N ILE A 158 -5.25 -1.30 -2.18
CA ILE A 158 -4.49 -2.51 -2.51
C ILE A 158 -4.46 -2.64 -4.03
N PHE A 159 -3.29 -2.92 -4.60
CA PHE A 159 -3.11 -3.02 -6.04
C PHE A 159 -2.00 -3.99 -6.41
N SER A 160 -1.96 -4.40 -7.67
CA SER A 160 -0.87 -5.22 -8.20
C SER A 160 0.46 -4.50 -8.08
N SER A 161 1.50 -5.18 -7.59
CA SER A 161 2.85 -4.62 -7.50
C SER A 161 3.44 -4.22 -8.86
N PHE A 162 2.91 -4.72 -9.97
CA PHE A 162 3.34 -4.38 -11.33
C PHE A 162 2.71 -3.10 -11.88
N LEU A 163 1.72 -2.55 -11.19
CA LEU A 163 1.00 -1.38 -11.66
C LEU A 163 1.83 -0.12 -11.43
N TYR A 164 2.14 0.59 -12.52
CA TYR A 164 2.85 1.87 -12.46
C TYR A 164 1.96 2.92 -11.82
N HIS A 165 2.54 3.65 -10.88
CA HIS A 165 1.83 4.72 -10.19
C HIS A 165 2.77 5.85 -9.78
N GLU A 166 2.18 7.01 -9.53
CA GLU A 166 2.86 8.22 -9.07
C GLU A 166 1.98 9.06 -8.15
N VAL A 167 2.59 10.03 -7.50
CA VAL A 167 1.91 11.07 -6.75
C VAL A 167 2.46 12.42 -7.18
N PRO A 168 1.64 13.28 -7.79
CA PRO A 168 2.05 14.64 -8.12
C PRO A 168 2.46 15.45 -6.87
N PRO A 169 3.19 16.56 -7.04
CA PRO A 169 3.49 17.46 -5.93
C PRO A 169 2.22 17.84 -5.17
N THR A 170 2.23 17.61 -3.86
CA THR A 170 1.05 17.85 -3.00
C THR A 170 1.02 19.30 -2.50
N ASP A 171 -0.18 19.85 -2.36
CA ASP A 171 -0.38 21.16 -1.72
C ASP A 171 -0.69 21.08 -0.22
N ALA A 172 -0.96 19.88 0.28
CA ALA A 172 -1.37 19.64 1.66
C ALA A 172 -0.67 18.41 2.27
N GLU A 173 -0.71 18.32 3.60
CA GLU A 173 -0.09 17.22 4.35
C GLU A 173 -0.81 15.90 4.12
N ARG A 174 -0.04 14.82 4.00
CA ARG A 174 -0.54 13.45 4.06
C ARG A 174 0.47 12.50 4.67
N ILE A 175 -0.02 11.54 5.46
CA ILE A 175 0.77 10.49 6.10
C ILE A 175 0.26 9.13 5.63
N VAL A 176 1.18 8.30 5.17
CA VAL A 176 0.86 7.02 4.52
C VAL A 176 1.72 5.90 5.10
N MET A 177 1.11 4.76 5.37
CA MET A 177 1.80 3.48 5.58
C MET A 177 1.75 2.70 4.28
N SER A 178 2.90 2.29 3.76
CA SER A 178 3.00 1.54 2.50
C SER A 178 3.68 0.19 2.73
N PHE A 179 3.29 -0.80 1.95
CA PHE A 179 3.83 -2.16 2.09
C PHE A 179 3.80 -2.92 0.76
N ASN A 180 4.67 -3.92 0.70
CA ASN A 180 4.65 -4.93 -0.36
C ASN A 180 4.50 -6.32 0.25
N LEU A 181 3.73 -7.18 -0.39
CA LEU A 181 3.58 -8.58 -0.02
C LEU A 181 4.21 -9.48 -1.08
N ILE A 182 4.95 -10.47 -0.61
CA ILE A 182 5.61 -11.50 -1.40
C ILE A 182 4.97 -12.86 -1.14
N GLN A 183 4.90 -13.69 -2.15
CA GLN A 183 4.45 -15.08 -2.01
C GLN A 183 5.58 -15.94 -1.38
N ASN A 184 5.29 -16.62 -0.26
CA ASN A 184 6.29 -17.39 0.49
C ASN A 184 6.78 -18.66 -0.21
N ASN A 185 5.98 -19.24 -1.08
CA ASN A 185 6.32 -20.47 -1.78
C ASN A 185 6.35 -20.23 -3.30
N ILE A 186 7.33 -19.47 -3.79
CA ILE A 186 7.71 -19.59 -5.19
C ILE A 186 8.71 -20.76 -5.25
N PRO A 187 8.30 -21.96 -5.66
CA PRO A 187 9.28 -22.96 -6.05
C PRO A 187 10.11 -22.33 -7.16
N ASN A 188 11.43 -22.18 -6.93
CA ASN A 188 12.41 -21.64 -7.87
C ASN A 188 11.81 -21.25 -9.24
N HIS A 189 11.57 -19.94 -9.44
CA HIS A 189 11.15 -19.34 -10.70
C HIS A 189 10.29 -20.28 -11.57
N ASN A 190 9.01 -20.45 -11.25
CA ASN A 190 8.13 -21.03 -12.24
C ASN A 190 7.79 -19.93 -13.27
N PRO A 191 8.47 -19.93 -14.45
CA PRO A 191 8.18 -18.94 -15.49
C PRO A 191 6.72 -18.97 -15.94
N ASP A 192 5.99 -20.04 -15.66
CA ASP A 192 4.60 -20.21 -16.04
C ASP A 192 3.65 -19.37 -15.14
N HIS A 193 4.03 -19.08 -13.89
CA HIS A 193 3.21 -18.20 -13.04
C HIS A 193 3.34 -16.74 -13.48
N ILE A 194 4.55 -16.30 -13.77
CA ILE A 194 4.82 -14.96 -14.33
C ILE A 194 4.14 -14.83 -15.69
N LYS A 195 4.29 -15.84 -16.56
CA LYS A 195 3.61 -15.91 -17.87
C LYS A 195 2.09 -15.92 -17.76
N LYS A 196 1.52 -16.58 -16.73
CA LYS A 196 0.09 -16.58 -16.49
C LYS A 196 -0.41 -15.21 -16.04
N MET A 197 0.35 -14.53 -15.18
CA MET A 197 0.09 -13.13 -14.79
C MET A 197 0.24 -12.18 -15.99
N GLU A 198 1.32 -12.31 -16.77
CA GLU A 198 1.51 -11.54 -18.01
C GLU A 198 0.46 -11.82 -19.07
N ASN A 199 -0.04 -13.07 -19.17
CA ASN A 199 -1.10 -13.42 -20.11
C ASN A 199 -2.46 -12.90 -19.65
N ILE A 200 -2.72 -12.86 -18.34
CA ILE A 200 -3.90 -12.17 -17.80
C ILE A 200 -3.79 -10.67 -18.12
N LEU A 201 -2.60 -10.06 -17.98
CA LEU A 201 -2.33 -8.67 -18.33
C LEU A 201 -2.42 -8.36 -19.83
N LYS A 202 -2.22 -9.36 -20.72
CA LYS A 202 -2.25 -9.21 -22.18
C LYS A 202 -3.57 -9.66 -22.82
N SER A 203 -4.41 -10.40 -22.12
CA SER A 203 -5.72 -10.89 -22.59
C SER A 203 -6.84 -9.89 -22.32
N VAL A 204 -6.45 -8.76 -21.89
CA VAL A 204 -7.23 -7.60 -21.56
C VAL A 204 -6.65 -6.44 -22.35
#